data_de8755facb411f8c1e7e72e645d21021
#
_entry.id   de8755facb411f8c1e7e72e645d21021
#
_cell.length_a   1.000
_cell.length_b   1.000
_cell.length_c   1.000
_cell.angle_alpha   90.00
_cell.angle_beta   90.00
_cell.angle_gamma   90.00
#
_symmetry.space_group_name_H-M   'P 1'
#
loop_
_entity.id
_entity.type
_entity.pdbx_description
1 polymer ?
#
loop_
_entity_poly.entity_id
_entity_poly.type
_entity_poly.pdbx_seq_one_letter_code
_entity_poly.pdbx_strand_id
1 'polypeptide(L)'
;MIKILLKLACFGLAFVVLLELIARAEDSIRFDAPFWGHYHLEGIRATDDRGTSRCAANARYKHFELGEHGFRLTPRITEADRTLVWLGASEAFGLYESPGQDIANQLEQTLADKGASINVVNASCFGLNLTRLTRLVEDPVQSLKPDMLVLYPTPHFYLDLIEVAADKPKAQQQDQAQPFVSRLAFKSRDVLKSFLPTKLQDWIREYQGSRALGSAGDQDLWNAPPEDRLALFEAHLRELIGTAKATGARVAVATHANAFHKQAEVNASLLQAWQKFYPRANDTVLIEFDAAANGLVRRLAQEYAVEVVDIAERVAGDPNDFADFSHFTDSGAAKVAAELEAWATLSGGG
;
A
#
# COMPACT_ATOMS: atom_id res chain seq x y z
N MET A 1 50.30 -7.89 -19.61
CA MET A 1 49.27 -7.02 -19.00
C MET A 1 47.84 -7.39 -19.45
N ILE A 2 47.50 -7.41 -20.73
CA ILE A 2 46.16 -7.73 -21.27
C ILE A 2 45.66 -9.10 -20.80
N LYS A 3 46.49 -10.16 -20.83
CA LYS A 3 46.08 -11.51 -20.37
C LYS A 3 45.74 -11.57 -18.88
N ILE A 4 46.39 -10.75 -18.05
CA ILE A 4 46.08 -10.68 -16.61
C ILE A 4 44.77 -9.95 -16.40
N LEU A 5 44.56 -8.82 -17.09
CA LEU A 5 43.28 -8.09 -17.02
C LEU A 5 42.11 -8.92 -17.50
N LEU A 6 42.29 -9.70 -18.56
CA LEU A 6 41.26 -10.63 -19.06
C LEU A 6 40.91 -11.72 -18.03
N LYS A 7 41.94 -12.32 -17.38
CA LYS A 7 41.72 -13.31 -16.31
C LYS A 7 40.96 -12.70 -15.13
N LEU A 8 41.34 -11.48 -14.70
CA LEU A 8 40.65 -10.78 -13.61
C LEU A 8 39.21 -10.45 -13.99
N ALA A 9 38.96 -10.01 -15.22
CA ALA A 9 37.59 -9.77 -15.72
C ALA A 9 36.75 -11.05 -15.76
N CYS A 10 37.31 -12.17 -16.26
CA CYS A 10 36.62 -13.46 -16.25
C CYS A 10 36.32 -13.95 -14.82
N PHE A 11 37.27 -13.80 -13.92
CA PHE A 11 37.06 -14.15 -12.51
C PHE A 11 35.98 -13.28 -11.85
N GLY A 12 36.02 -11.96 -12.08
CA GLY A 12 34.99 -11.04 -11.61
C GLY A 12 33.57 -11.39 -12.13
N LEU A 13 33.48 -11.70 -13.42
CA LEU A 13 32.21 -12.13 -14.02
C LEU A 13 31.70 -13.45 -13.42
N ALA A 14 32.59 -14.44 -13.29
CA ALA A 14 32.23 -15.72 -12.67
C ALA A 14 31.76 -15.55 -11.23
N PHE A 15 32.39 -14.65 -10.47
CA PHE A 15 32.00 -14.33 -9.12
C PHE A 15 30.62 -13.67 -9.04
N VAL A 16 30.32 -12.71 -9.92
CA VAL A 16 29.00 -12.07 -10.01
C VAL A 16 27.91 -13.08 -10.37
N VAL A 17 28.20 -13.99 -11.33
CA VAL A 17 27.27 -15.08 -11.70
C VAL A 17 27.02 -16.00 -10.50
N LEU A 18 28.06 -16.36 -9.75
CA LEU A 18 27.92 -17.19 -8.56
C LEU A 18 27.05 -16.51 -7.49
N LEU A 19 27.25 -15.22 -7.26
CA LEU A 19 26.42 -14.47 -6.31
C LEU A 19 24.95 -14.38 -6.77
N GLU A 20 24.68 -14.21 -8.06
CA GLU A 20 23.32 -14.25 -8.59
C GLU A 20 22.66 -15.62 -8.38
N LEU A 21 23.40 -16.71 -8.60
CA LEU A 21 22.90 -18.06 -8.36
C LEU A 21 22.60 -18.31 -6.86
N ILE A 22 23.47 -17.82 -5.99
CA ILE A 22 23.25 -17.88 -4.53
C ILE A 22 22.00 -17.10 -4.14
N ALA A 23 21.83 -15.87 -4.66
CA ALA A 23 20.65 -15.06 -4.40
C ALA A 23 19.35 -15.72 -4.85
N ARG A 24 19.38 -16.42 -6.01
CA ARG A 24 18.25 -17.21 -6.51
C ARG A 24 17.98 -18.46 -5.68
N ALA A 25 19.03 -19.17 -5.27
CA ALA A 25 18.90 -20.33 -4.41
C ALA A 25 18.28 -19.97 -3.05
N GLU A 26 18.73 -18.87 -2.45
CA GLU A 26 18.14 -18.36 -1.21
C GLU A 26 16.66 -18.06 -1.35
N ASP A 27 16.24 -17.34 -2.40
CA ASP A 27 14.82 -17.04 -2.63
C ASP A 27 14.02 -18.32 -2.90
N SER A 28 14.58 -19.29 -3.63
CA SER A 28 13.92 -20.56 -3.89
C SER A 28 13.74 -21.39 -2.61
N ILE A 29 14.76 -21.46 -1.75
CA ILE A 29 14.70 -22.22 -0.49
C ILE A 29 13.79 -21.51 0.54
N ARG A 30 13.91 -20.19 0.64
CA ARG A 30 13.23 -19.42 1.69
C ARG A 30 11.77 -19.10 1.36
N PHE A 31 11.47 -18.85 0.09
CA PHE A 31 10.18 -18.35 -0.36
C PHE A 31 9.52 -19.20 -1.45
N ASP A 32 10.06 -20.38 -1.73
CA ASP A 32 9.62 -21.25 -2.83
C ASP A 32 9.54 -20.51 -4.19
N ALA A 33 10.45 -19.55 -4.37
CA ALA A 33 10.49 -18.74 -5.59
C ALA A 33 11.02 -19.56 -6.78
N PRO A 34 10.48 -19.36 -8.00
CA PRO A 34 11.01 -20.04 -9.18
C PRO A 34 12.49 -19.67 -9.36
N PHE A 35 13.38 -20.67 -9.48
CA PHE A 35 14.82 -20.42 -9.62
C PHE A 35 15.15 -19.59 -10.86
N TRP A 36 14.49 -19.89 -11.98
CA TRP A 36 14.55 -19.14 -13.21
C TRP A 36 13.27 -18.31 -13.38
N GLY A 37 13.39 -17.18 -14.08
CA GLY A 37 12.25 -16.31 -14.36
C GLY A 37 12.18 -15.07 -13.46
N HIS A 38 11.04 -14.39 -13.54
CA HIS A 38 10.79 -13.15 -12.81
C HIS A 38 10.29 -13.46 -11.39
N TYR A 39 10.80 -12.68 -10.44
CA TYR A 39 10.37 -12.75 -9.04
C TYR A 39 10.55 -11.36 -8.41
N HIS A 40 9.51 -10.56 -8.43
CA HIS A 40 9.48 -9.21 -7.88
C HIS A 40 8.06 -8.83 -7.44
N LEU A 41 7.92 -7.81 -6.59
CA LEU A 41 6.65 -7.40 -6.02
C LEU A 41 5.58 -7.08 -7.09
N GLU A 42 5.97 -6.38 -8.17
CA GLU A 42 5.05 -6.08 -9.27
C GLU A 42 4.47 -7.34 -9.94
N GLY A 43 5.14 -8.48 -9.80
CA GLY A 43 4.69 -9.76 -10.34
C GLY A 43 3.42 -10.30 -9.68
N ILE A 44 3.04 -9.77 -8.52
CA ILE A 44 1.75 -10.12 -7.88
C ILE A 44 0.59 -9.22 -8.31
N ARG A 45 0.82 -8.27 -9.24
CA ARG A 45 -0.25 -7.47 -9.87
C ARG A 45 -0.72 -8.10 -11.16
N ALA A 46 -2.00 -8.02 -11.41
CA ALA A 46 -2.64 -8.40 -12.65
C ALA A 46 -3.59 -7.30 -13.13
N THR A 47 -3.93 -7.38 -14.39
CA THR A 47 -5.01 -6.57 -14.96
C THR A 47 -6.18 -7.51 -15.28
N ASP A 48 -7.36 -7.19 -14.78
CA ASP A 48 -8.55 -7.98 -15.07
C ASP A 48 -9.08 -7.71 -16.50
N ASP A 49 -10.13 -8.43 -16.89
CA ASP A 49 -10.74 -8.33 -18.22
C ASP A 49 -11.32 -6.93 -18.51
N ARG A 50 -11.57 -6.14 -17.47
CA ARG A 50 -12.05 -4.75 -17.57
C ARG A 50 -10.90 -3.72 -17.64
N GLY A 51 -9.64 -4.18 -17.67
CA GLY A 51 -8.46 -3.33 -17.68
C GLY A 51 -8.11 -2.75 -16.30
N THR A 52 -8.74 -3.25 -15.21
CA THR A 52 -8.48 -2.78 -13.85
C THR A 52 -7.28 -3.50 -13.26
N SER A 53 -6.32 -2.74 -12.75
CA SER A 53 -5.19 -3.32 -12.01
C SER A 53 -5.66 -3.77 -10.64
N ARG A 54 -5.33 -5.01 -10.27
CA ARG A 54 -5.58 -5.62 -8.96
C ARG A 54 -4.46 -6.58 -8.59
N CYS A 55 -4.47 -7.13 -7.41
CA CYS A 55 -3.58 -8.23 -7.08
C CYS A 55 -4.03 -9.53 -7.77
N ALA A 56 -3.07 -10.32 -8.23
CA ALA A 56 -3.31 -11.54 -9.01
C ALA A 56 -3.76 -12.67 -8.09
N ALA A 57 -4.71 -13.48 -8.57
CA ALA A 57 -5.15 -14.67 -7.87
C ALA A 57 -4.00 -15.66 -7.66
N ASN A 58 -3.92 -16.23 -6.47
CA ASN A 58 -2.93 -17.23 -6.06
C ASN A 58 -1.46 -16.81 -6.28
N ALA A 59 -1.20 -15.51 -6.37
CA ALA A 59 0.14 -14.99 -6.55
C ALA A 59 0.94 -15.02 -5.24
N ARG A 60 2.26 -15.11 -5.37
CA ARG A 60 3.18 -15.17 -4.24
C ARG A 60 4.43 -14.33 -4.50
N TYR A 61 4.83 -13.57 -3.48
CA TYR A 61 6.11 -12.87 -3.48
C TYR A 61 6.63 -12.73 -2.05
N LYS A 62 7.78 -13.33 -1.75
CA LYS A 62 8.34 -13.41 -0.37
C LYS A 62 7.29 -13.97 0.60
N HIS A 63 6.95 -13.19 1.63
CA HIS A 63 5.94 -13.55 2.63
C HIS A 63 4.50 -13.14 2.23
N PHE A 64 4.34 -12.51 1.08
CA PHE A 64 3.01 -12.18 0.57
C PHE A 64 2.42 -13.39 -0.15
N GLU A 65 1.35 -13.92 0.38
CA GLU A 65 0.56 -14.99 -0.22
C GLU A 65 -0.84 -14.50 -0.48
N LEU A 66 -1.32 -14.68 -1.71
CA LEU A 66 -2.64 -14.24 -2.15
C LEU A 66 -3.51 -15.46 -2.45
N GLY A 67 -4.79 -15.36 -2.09
CA GLY A 67 -5.78 -16.38 -2.37
C GLY A 67 -6.39 -16.27 -3.78
N GLU A 68 -7.43 -17.05 -4.02
CA GLU A 68 -8.10 -17.17 -5.32
C GLU A 68 -8.68 -15.86 -5.88
N HIS A 69 -8.99 -14.88 -5.00
CA HIS A 69 -9.48 -13.56 -5.39
C HIS A 69 -8.37 -12.50 -5.49
N GLY A 70 -7.09 -12.88 -5.27
CA GLY A 70 -6.00 -11.93 -5.15
C GLY A 70 -5.96 -11.19 -3.81
N PHE A 71 -6.73 -11.65 -2.83
CA PHE A 71 -6.71 -11.10 -1.47
C PHE A 71 -5.56 -11.70 -0.67
N ARG A 72 -4.96 -10.88 0.20
CA ARG A 72 -3.90 -11.35 1.07
C ARG A 72 -4.44 -12.41 2.04
N LEU A 73 -3.71 -13.52 2.16
CA LEU A 73 -4.13 -14.58 3.08
C LEU A 73 -3.92 -14.12 4.52
N THR A 74 -4.97 -14.33 5.31
CA THR A 74 -4.98 -14.20 6.77
C THR A 74 -5.23 -15.57 7.38
N PRO A 75 -4.85 -15.84 8.63
CA PRO A 75 -5.31 -17.03 9.36
C PRO A 75 -6.84 -17.02 9.35
N ARG A 76 -7.48 -18.13 8.99
CA ARG A 76 -8.94 -18.21 8.97
C ARG A 76 -9.43 -18.97 10.17
N ILE A 77 -10.44 -18.43 10.87
CA ILE A 77 -11.28 -19.16 11.80
C ILE A 77 -12.19 -20.05 10.97
N THR A 78 -12.09 -21.36 11.13
CA THR A 78 -12.75 -22.37 10.25
C THR A 78 -14.27 -22.31 10.27
N GLU A 79 -14.89 -21.74 11.30
CA GLU A 79 -16.35 -21.63 11.47
C GLU A 79 -16.71 -20.24 12.03
N ALA A 80 -16.26 -19.16 11.34
CA ALA A 80 -16.62 -17.83 11.76
C ALA A 80 -18.06 -17.49 11.39
N ASP A 81 -18.76 -16.85 12.32
CA ASP A 81 -20.16 -16.42 12.14
C ASP A 81 -20.26 -15.18 11.25
N ARG A 82 -19.21 -14.37 11.17
CA ARG A 82 -19.19 -13.10 10.45
C ARG A 82 -17.88 -12.92 9.67
N THR A 83 -17.97 -12.13 8.61
CA THR A 83 -16.81 -11.73 7.77
C THR A 83 -16.66 -10.22 7.77
N LEU A 84 -15.48 -9.74 8.14
CA LEU A 84 -15.04 -8.36 8.00
C LEU A 84 -14.07 -8.26 6.83
N VAL A 85 -14.36 -7.37 5.89
CA VAL A 85 -13.43 -7.06 4.78
C VAL A 85 -12.75 -5.73 5.05
N TRP A 86 -11.42 -5.74 5.04
CA TRP A 86 -10.54 -4.58 5.09
C TRP A 86 -10.06 -4.26 3.69
N LEU A 87 -10.34 -3.04 3.19
CA LEU A 87 -10.14 -2.65 1.81
C LEU A 87 -9.42 -1.30 1.69
N GLY A 88 -8.28 -1.28 1.03
CA GLY A 88 -7.50 -0.08 0.77
C GLY A 88 -6.35 -0.31 -0.21
N ALA A 89 -5.39 0.61 -0.22
CA ALA A 89 -4.20 0.53 -1.06
C ALA A 89 -3.03 -0.17 -0.35
N SER A 90 -1.81 0.30 -0.61
CA SER A 90 -0.57 -0.32 -0.11
C SER A 90 -0.43 -0.28 1.41
N GLU A 91 -0.91 0.76 2.06
CA GLU A 91 -0.92 0.92 3.51
C GLU A 91 -1.82 -0.13 4.17
N ALA A 92 -2.98 -0.35 3.59
CA ALA A 92 -3.93 -1.36 4.05
C ALA A 92 -3.51 -2.79 3.68
N PHE A 93 -2.75 -2.96 2.58
CA PHE A 93 -2.19 -4.24 2.18
C PHE A 93 -1.14 -4.76 3.17
N GLY A 94 -0.39 -3.86 3.80
CA GLY A 94 0.68 -4.22 4.72
C GLY A 94 1.99 -4.54 3.99
N LEU A 95 2.59 -3.53 3.32
CA LEU A 95 3.81 -3.71 2.53
C LEU A 95 5.08 -3.84 3.36
N TYR A 96 5.14 -3.19 4.52
CA TYR A 96 6.36 -3.04 5.31
C TYR A 96 6.33 -3.77 6.63
N GLU A 97 5.18 -4.25 7.04
CA GLU A 97 5.01 -5.00 8.27
C GLU A 97 5.67 -6.38 8.16
N SER A 98 6.11 -6.89 9.28
CA SER A 98 6.65 -8.24 9.41
C SER A 98 5.59 -9.30 9.05
N PRO A 99 5.99 -10.52 8.67
CA PRO A 99 5.04 -11.59 8.37
C PRO A 99 4.03 -11.80 9.50
N GLY A 100 2.75 -11.73 9.17
CA GLY A 100 1.65 -11.89 10.14
C GLY A 100 1.42 -10.68 11.06
N GLN A 101 2.10 -9.54 10.83
CA GLN A 101 1.95 -8.32 11.63
C GLN A 101 1.22 -7.20 10.88
N ASP A 102 0.67 -7.48 9.70
CA ASP A 102 -0.20 -6.52 9.03
C ASP A 102 -1.54 -6.35 9.76
N ILE A 103 -2.23 -5.26 9.45
CA ILE A 103 -3.45 -4.83 10.14
C ILE A 103 -4.49 -5.96 10.21
N ALA A 104 -4.73 -6.65 9.11
CA ALA A 104 -5.77 -7.69 9.06
C ALA A 104 -5.41 -8.90 9.92
N ASN A 105 -4.16 -9.35 9.89
CA ASN A 105 -3.69 -10.46 10.73
C ASN A 105 -3.76 -10.10 12.22
N GLN A 106 -3.31 -8.91 12.60
CA GLN A 106 -3.36 -8.46 14.01
C GLN A 106 -4.80 -8.27 14.49
N LEU A 107 -5.67 -7.74 13.63
CA LEU A 107 -7.10 -7.60 13.93
C LEU A 107 -7.75 -8.95 14.15
N GLU A 108 -7.54 -9.92 13.26
CA GLU A 108 -8.11 -11.25 13.38
C GLU A 108 -7.64 -11.97 14.67
N GLN A 109 -6.35 -11.87 14.97
CA GLN A 109 -5.80 -12.41 16.20
C GLN A 109 -6.43 -11.77 17.44
N THR A 110 -6.52 -10.43 17.46
CA THR A 110 -7.11 -9.70 18.60
C THR A 110 -8.60 -10.04 18.80
N LEU A 111 -9.35 -10.18 17.70
CA LEU A 111 -10.75 -10.60 17.74
C LEU A 111 -10.88 -12.04 18.27
N ALA A 112 -10.04 -12.95 17.80
CA ALA A 112 -10.03 -14.35 18.25
C ALA A 112 -9.67 -14.48 19.74
N ASP A 113 -8.67 -13.71 20.21
CA ASP A 113 -8.26 -13.70 21.63
C ASP A 113 -9.38 -13.20 22.55
N LYS A 114 -10.30 -12.39 22.04
CA LYS A 114 -11.52 -11.92 22.73
C LYS A 114 -12.73 -12.84 22.53
N GLY A 115 -12.55 -13.96 21.84
CA GLY A 115 -13.63 -14.93 21.56
C GLY A 115 -14.64 -14.47 20.52
N ALA A 116 -14.32 -13.47 19.70
CA ALA A 116 -15.18 -13.03 18.61
C ALA A 116 -15.02 -13.97 17.39
N SER A 117 -16.16 -14.47 16.88
CA SER A 117 -16.19 -15.35 15.70
C SER A 117 -16.27 -14.51 14.41
N ILE A 118 -15.17 -13.82 14.05
CA ILE A 118 -15.09 -12.93 12.90
C ILE A 118 -13.85 -13.26 12.08
N ASN A 119 -14.04 -13.65 10.82
CA ASN A 119 -12.95 -13.73 9.85
C ASN A 119 -12.62 -12.34 9.29
N VAL A 120 -11.34 -12.01 9.22
CA VAL A 120 -10.88 -10.77 8.58
C VAL A 120 -10.28 -11.08 7.22
N VAL A 121 -10.80 -10.46 6.18
CA VAL A 121 -10.32 -10.59 4.81
C VAL A 121 -9.59 -9.31 4.41
N ASN A 122 -8.30 -9.40 4.10
CA ASN A 122 -7.54 -8.29 3.55
C ASN A 122 -7.70 -8.27 2.02
N ALA A 123 -8.68 -7.49 1.53
CA ALA A 123 -8.95 -7.31 0.09
C ALA A 123 -8.14 -6.17 -0.54
N SER A 124 -7.18 -5.62 0.21
CA SER A 124 -6.34 -4.52 -0.26
C SER A 124 -5.29 -4.97 -1.28
N CYS A 125 -4.85 -4.05 -2.12
CA CYS A 125 -3.72 -4.26 -3.02
C CYS A 125 -2.99 -2.94 -3.26
N PHE A 126 -1.68 -2.96 -3.42
CA PHE A 126 -0.91 -1.74 -3.63
C PHE A 126 -1.22 -1.08 -4.98
N GLY A 127 -1.21 0.26 -5.00
CA GLY A 127 -1.50 1.08 -6.17
C GLY A 127 -2.98 1.10 -6.57
N LEU A 128 -3.90 0.87 -5.64
CA LEU A 128 -5.34 0.99 -5.87
C LEU A 128 -5.82 2.41 -5.54
N ASN A 129 -6.39 3.11 -6.52
CA ASN A 129 -7.16 4.32 -6.30
C ASN A 129 -8.63 4.00 -5.98
N LEU A 130 -9.44 5.02 -5.63
CA LEU A 130 -10.83 4.79 -5.20
C LEU A 130 -11.69 4.14 -6.30
N THR A 131 -11.50 4.47 -7.56
CA THR A 131 -12.22 3.83 -8.67
C THR A 131 -11.94 2.33 -8.75
N ARG A 132 -10.68 1.94 -8.56
CA ARG A 132 -10.29 0.51 -8.52
C ARG A 132 -10.83 -0.19 -7.28
N LEU A 133 -10.86 0.49 -6.12
CA LEU A 133 -11.50 -0.02 -4.91
C LEU A 133 -13.00 -0.24 -5.12
N THR A 134 -13.70 0.69 -5.79
CA THR A 134 -15.11 0.54 -6.15
C THR A 134 -15.34 -0.74 -6.95
N ARG A 135 -14.54 -0.99 -7.97
CA ARG A 135 -14.62 -2.22 -8.79
C ARG A 135 -14.34 -3.49 -7.99
N LEU A 136 -13.42 -3.45 -7.02
CA LEU A 136 -13.19 -4.59 -6.13
C LEU A 136 -14.39 -4.84 -5.21
N VAL A 137 -15.08 -3.80 -4.77
CA VAL A 137 -16.33 -3.96 -4.00
C VAL A 137 -17.42 -4.62 -4.86
N GLU A 138 -17.56 -4.20 -6.13
CA GLU A 138 -18.53 -4.80 -7.07
C GLU A 138 -18.23 -6.28 -7.34
N ASP A 139 -16.97 -6.61 -7.50
CA ASP A 139 -16.47 -7.96 -7.74
C ASP A 139 -14.94 -8.00 -7.45
N PRO A 140 -14.42 -8.87 -6.56
CA PRO A 140 -15.08 -10.03 -5.95
C PRO A 140 -15.58 -9.83 -4.51
N VAL A 141 -15.44 -8.63 -3.88
CA VAL A 141 -15.81 -8.44 -2.46
C VAL A 141 -17.29 -8.74 -2.21
N GLN A 142 -18.17 -8.26 -3.08
CA GLN A 142 -19.61 -8.53 -2.95
C GLN A 142 -19.93 -10.03 -2.96
N SER A 143 -19.18 -10.84 -3.70
CA SER A 143 -19.39 -12.30 -3.75
C SER A 143 -19.09 -13.00 -2.43
N LEU A 144 -18.29 -12.40 -1.56
CA LEU A 144 -18.00 -12.90 -0.21
C LEU A 144 -19.17 -12.68 0.74
N LYS A 145 -20.16 -11.84 0.38
CA LYS A 145 -21.27 -11.42 1.24
C LYS A 145 -20.79 -10.95 2.62
N PRO A 146 -19.93 -9.92 2.68
CA PRO A 146 -19.35 -9.49 3.94
C PRO A 146 -20.43 -8.95 4.89
N ASP A 147 -20.31 -9.24 6.19
CA ASP A 147 -21.13 -8.64 7.24
C ASP A 147 -20.67 -7.23 7.56
N MET A 148 -19.36 -7.00 7.43
CA MET A 148 -18.70 -5.73 7.73
C MET A 148 -17.70 -5.40 6.64
N LEU A 149 -17.65 -4.12 6.23
CA LEU A 149 -16.73 -3.61 5.24
C LEU A 149 -16.11 -2.30 5.71
N VAL A 150 -14.80 -2.26 5.82
CA VAL A 150 -14.05 -1.04 6.17
C VAL A 150 -13.25 -0.58 4.97
N LEU A 151 -13.50 0.67 4.57
CA LEU A 151 -12.84 1.34 3.45
C LEU A 151 -11.72 2.23 4.00
N TYR A 152 -10.50 2.07 3.48
CA TYR A 152 -9.35 2.91 3.81
C TYR A 152 -8.90 3.66 2.55
N PRO A 153 -9.44 4.86 2.28
CA PRO A 153 -9.09 5.66 1.13
C PRO A 153 -7.69 6.26 1.29
N THR A 154 -6.90 6.29 0.21
CA THR A 154 -5.58 6.90 0.15
C THR A 154 -5.64 8.20 -0.66
N PRO A 155 -5.71 9.39 -0.01
CA PRO A 155 -5.96 10.66 -0.69
C PRO A 155 -4.84 11.12 -1.61
N HIS A 156 -3.59 10.93 -1.21
CA HIS A 156 -2.42 11.48 -1.89
C HIS A 156 -2.25 10.97 -3.33
N PHE A 157 -2.86 9.84 -3.73
CA PHE A 157 -2.89 9.40 -5.12
C PHE A 157 -3.54 10.43 -6.07
N TYR A 158 -4.38 11.31 -5.54
CA TYR A 158 -5.01 12.37 -6.31
C TYR A 158 -4.08 13.56 -6.60
N LEU A 159 -2.93 13.62 -5.93
CA LEU A 159 -1.85 14.56 -6.25
C LEU A 159 -0.96 14.07 -7.39
N ASP A 160 -1.10 12.81 -7.81
CA ASP A 160 -0.43 12.27 -8.99
C ASP A 160 -1.38 12.25 -10.19
N LEU A 161 -1.07 13.06 -11.20
CA LEU A 161 -1.84 13.13 -12.44
C LEU A 161 -1.84 11.82 -13.25
N ILE A 162 -0.77 11.05 -13.12
CA ILE A 162 -0.56 9.83 -13.90
C ILE A 162 -1.48 8.71 -13.38
N GLU A 163 -1.60 8.58 -12.06
CA GLU A 163 -2.44 7.54 -11.43
C GLU A 163 -3.93 7.77 -11.64
N VAL A 164 -4.39 9.03 -11.63
CA VAL A 164 -5.79 9.38 -11.87
C VAL A 164 -6.17 9.19 -13.33
N ALA A 165 -5.23 9.43 -14.26
CA ALA A 165 -5.44 9.25 -15.70
C ALA A 165 -5.26 7.81 -16.18
N ALA A 166 -4.72 6.92 -15.37
CA ALA A 166 -4.30 5.57 -15.75
C ALA A 166 -5.42 4.53 -15.89
N ASP A 167 -6.68 4.91 -15.73
CA ASP A 167 -7.82 4.06 -16.10
C ASP A 167 -8.04 3.98 -17.63
N LYS A 168 -7.11 4.51 -18.42
CA LYS A 168 -7.06 4.13 -19.84
C LYS A 168 -6.56 2.69 -19.92
N PRO A 169 -7.28 1.79 -20.61
CA PRO A 169 -6.78 0.45 -20.83
C PRO A 169 -5.39 0.58 -21.45
N LYS A 170 -4.35 0.22 -20.72
CA LYS A 170 -3.05 -0.03 -21.32
C LYS A 170 -3.37 -1.11 -22.34
N ALA A 171 -3.33 -0.75 -23.64
CA ALA A 171 -3.34 -1.72 -24.72
C ALA A 171 -2.49 -2.88 -24.24
N GLN A 172 -3.06 -4.08 -24.24
CA GLN A 172 -2.49 -5.32 -23.75
C GLN A 172 -0.97 -5.22 -23.84
N GLN A 173 -0.30 -5.12 -22.73
CA GLN A 173 1.14 -5.37 -22.72
C GLN A 173 1.25 -6.84 -23.10
N GLN A 174 1.21 -7.03 -24.44
CA GLN A 174 1.63 -8.27 -25.09
C GLN A 174 2.89 -8.72 -24.37
N ASP A 175 3.00 -10.01 -24.13
CA ASP A 175 4.18 -10.75 -23.68
C ASP A 175 5.51 -10.22 -24.25
N GLN A 176 5.86 -8.99 -23.94
CA GLN A 176 7.22 -8.53 -24.08
C GLN A 176 7.98 -9.27 -23.00
N ALA A 177 8.85 -10.17 -23.44
CA ALA A 177 9.77 -10.89 -22.58
C ALA A 177 10.31 -9.89 -21.56
N GLN A 178 9.82 -9.98 -20.33
CA GLN A 178 10.18 -9.02 -19.29
C GLN A 178 11.70 -9.07 -19.15
N PRO A 179 12.39 -7.92 -19.08
CA PRO A 179 13.84 -7.91 -19.03
C PRO A 179 14.31 -8.74 -17.84
N PHE A 180 15.40 -9.49 -18.03
CA PHE A 180 16.03 -10.25 -16.96
C PHE A 180 16.33 -9.32 -15.78
N VAL A 181 15.72 -9.61 -14.63
CA VAL A 181 15.94 -8.85 -13.41
C VAL A 181 16.88 -9.62 -12.50
N SER A 182 18.04 -9.03 -12.19
CA SER A 182 19.01 -9.61 -11.29
C SER A 182 18.50 -9.57 -9.85
N ARG A 183 18.39 -10.73 -9.21
CA ARG A 183 18.04 -10.81 -7.77
C ARG A 183 19.17 -10.30 -6.88
N LEU A 184 20.41 -10.50 -7.32
CA LEU A 184 21.57 -9.93 -6.66
C LEU A 184 21.50 -8.40 -6.61
N ALA A 185 21.11 -7.75 -7.72
CA ALA A 185 20.98 -6.30 -7.77
C ALA A 185 19.92 -5.78 -6.79
N PHE A 186 18.79 -6.48 -6.63
CA PHE A 186 17.78 -6.14 -5.62
C PHE A 186 18.31 -6.29 -4.21
N LYS A 187 18.88 -7.45 -3.88
CA LYS A 187 19.42 -7.71 -2.53
C LYS A 187 20.58 -6.80 -2.19
N SER A 188 21.50 -6.57 -3.13
CA SER A 188 22.63 -5.66 -2.92
C SER A 188 22.20 -4.22 -2.70
N ARG A 189 21.14 -3.77 -3.35
CA ARG A 189 20.57 -2.44 -3.11
C ARG A 189 20.05 -2.28 -1.68
N ASP A 190 19.35 -3.29 -1.15
CA ASP A 190 18.79 -3.27 0.20
C ASP A 190 19.92 -3.36 1.26
N VAL A 191 20.88 -4.26 1.04
CA VAL A 191 22.07 -4.38 1.86
C VAL A 191 22.91 -3.10 1.82
N LEU A 192 23.14 -2.52 0.63
CA LEU A 192 23.92 -1.29 0.50
C LEU A 192 23.24 -0.13 1.23
N LYS A 193 21.92 -0.03 1.15
CA LYS A 193 21.17 0.98 1.91
C LYS A 193 21.36 0.83 3.42
N SER A 194 21.38 -0.39 3.95
CA SER A 194 21.59 -0.62 5.38
C SER A 194 22.99 -0.26 5.87
N PHE A 195 24.00 -0.28 4.99
CA PHE A 195 25.38 0.11 5.32
C PHE A 195 25.66 1.60 5.10
N LEU A 196 24.78 2.32 4.43
CA LEU A 196 24.97 3.76 4.21
C LEU A 196 24.71 4.52 5.52
N PRO A 197 25.60 5.42 5.95
CA PRO A 197 25.34 6.32 7.05
C PRO A 197 24.02 7.07 6.84
N THR A 198 23.23 7.24 7.90
CA THR A 198 21.91 7.89 7.86
C THR A 198 21.97 9.25 7.13
N LYS A 199 23.01 10.06 7.43
CA LYS A 199 23.23 11.34 6.74
C LYS A 199 23.38 11.22 5.22
N LEU A 200 24.00 10.14 4.73
CA LEU A 200 24.14 9.92 3.29
C LEU A 200 22.83 9.42 2.67
N GLN A 201 22.07 8.62 3.40
CA GLN A 201 20.71 8.23 2.97
C GLN A 201 19.81 9.47 2.86
N ASP A 202 19.85 10.36 3.85
CA ASP A 202 19.08 11.60 3.87
C ASP A 202 19.51 12.51 2.71
N TRP A 203 20.81 12.68 2.48
CA TRP A 203 21.33 13.44 1.34
C TRP A 203 20.86 12.87 -0.01
N ILE A 204 20.87 11.54 -0.19
CA ILE A 204 20.36 10.89 -1.41
C ILE A 204 18.87 11.17 -1.60
N ARG A 205 18.07 11.10 -0.53
CA ARG A 205 16.63 11.41 -0.56
C ARG A 205 16.39 12.87 -0.94
N GLU A 206 17.10 13.79 -0.29
CA GLU A 206 17.08 15.23 -0.57
C GLU A 206 17.44 15.54 -2.03
N TYR A 207 18.52 14.97 -2.53
CA TYR A 207 18.94 15.12 -3.93
C TYR A 207 17.90 14.57 -4.92
N GLN A 208 17.27 13.45 -4.61
CA GLN A 208 16.22 12.86 -5.45
C GLN A 208 14.94 13.71 -5.41
N GLY A 209 14.57 14.23 -4.25
CA GLY A 209 13.43 15.14 -4.06
C GLY A 209 13.62 16.45 -4.81
N SER A 210 14.79 17.08 -4.66
CA SER A 210 15.12 18.34 -5.36
C SER A 210 15.12 18.20 -6.87
N ARG A 211 15.58 17.05 -7.41
CA ARG A 211 15.49 16.77 -8.85
C ARG A 211 14.07 16.58 -9.34
N ALA A 212 13.22 15.93 -8.55
CA ALA A 212 11.81 15.75 -8.89
C ALA A 212 11.07 17.09 -8.91
N LEU A 213 11.29 17.95 -7.91
CA LEU A 213 10.77 19.32 -7.87
C LEU A 213 11.29 20.16 -9.05
N GLY A 214 12.59 20.11 -9.36
CA GLY A 214 13.18 20.83 -10.49
C GLY A 214 12.69 20.35 -11.86
N SER A 215 12.17 19.13 -11.98
CA SER A 215 11.59 18.61 -13.22
C SER A 215 10.15 19.07 -13.46
N ALA A 216 9.45 19.51 -12.40
CA ALA A 216 8.08 20.00 -12.52
C ALA A 216 7.96 21.42 -13.07
N GLY A 217 9.02 22.23 -13.00
CA GLY A 217 9.02 23.66 -13.36
C GLY A 217 8.23 24.52 -12.36
N ASP A 218 8.68 25.77 -12.14
CA ASP A 218 8.07 26.67 -11.14
C ASP A 218 6.58 26.97 -11.39
N GLN A 219 6.12 26.84 -12.63
CA GLN A 219 4.72 27.14 -13.01
C GLN A 219 3.75 26.01 -12.69
N ASP A 220 4.25 24.83 -12.39
CA ASP A 220 3.42 23.62 -12.15
C ASP A 220 3.24 23.27 -10.68
N LEU A 221 3.90 24.00 -9.76
CA LEU A 221 3.77 23.76 -8.33
C LEU A 221 2.44 24.30 -7.79
N TRP A 222 1.79 23.50 -6.97
CA TRP A 222 0.64 23.95 -6.22
C TRP A 222 1.07 24.79 -5.01
N ASN A 223 0.36 25.90 -4.78
CA ASN A 223 0.55 26.78 -3.62
C ASN A 223 -0.46 26.50 -2.49
N ALA A 224 -1.48 25.70 -2.79
CA ALA A 224 -2.51 25.25 -1.87
C ALA A 224 -3.05 23.89 -2.36
N PRO A 225 -3.78 23.14 -1.53
CA PRO A 225 -4.47 21.93 -1.96
C PRO A 225 -5.32 22.19 -3.20
N PRO A 226 -5.08 21.45 -4.31
CA PRO A 226 -5.80 21.69 -5.56
C PRO A 226 -7.26 21.27 -5.42
N GLU A 227 -8.17 22.24 -5.54
CA GLU A 227 -9.62 22.04 -5.35
C GLU A 227 -10.22 21.04 -6.34
N ASP A 228 -9.76 21.04 -7.59
CA ASP A 228 -10.18 20.07 -8.61
C ASP A 228 -9.83 18.63 -8.22
N ARG A 229 -8.72 18.41 -7.52
CA ARG A 229 -8.29 17.13 -7.01
C ARG A 229 -9.09 16.66 -5.81
N LEU A 230 -9.39 17.58 -4.88
CA LEU A 230 -10.29 17.32 -3.77
C LEU A 230 -11.70 17.00 -4.25
N ALA A 231 -12.21 17.74 -5.25
CA ALA A 231 -13.52 17.46 -5.83
C ALA A 231 -13.57 16.08 -6.53
N LEU A 232 -12.48 15.70 -7.21
CA LEU A 232 -12.39 14.39 -7.84
C LEU A 232 -12.30 13.27 -6.79
N PHE A 233 -11.51 13.47 -5.73
CA PHE A 233 -11.47 12.55 -4.59
C PHE A 233 -12.86 12.38 -3.96
N GLU A 234 -13.57 13.47 -3.72
CA GLU A 234 -14.92 13.45 -3.19
C GLU A 234 -15.89 12.67 -4.09
N ALA A 235 -15.86 12.92 -5.40
CA ALA A 235 -16.74 12.22 -6.35
C ALA A 235 -16.51 10.70 -6.32
N HIS A 236 -15.25 10.27 -6.37
CA HIS A 236 -14.90 8.83 -6.32
C HIS A 236 -15.19 8.20 -4.94
N LEU A 237 -15.01 8.97 -3.86
CA LEU A 237 -15.33 8.47 -2.52
C LEU A 237 -16.85 8.29 -2.33
N ARG A 238 -17.67 9.17 -2.89
CA ARG A 238 -19.15 9.01 -2.93
C ARG A 238 -19.55 7.73 -3.66
N GLU A 239 -18.95 7.47 -4.80
CA GLU A 239 -19.19 6.25 -5.58
C GLU A 239 -18.79 5.01 -4.77
N LEU A 240 -17.61 5.01 -4.19
CA LEU A 240 -17.13 3.89 -3.36
C LEU A 240 -18.04 3.62 -2.16
N ILE A 241 -18.44 4.64 -1.40
CA ILE A 241 -19.34 4.48 -0.25
C ILE A 241 -20.70 3.97 -0.71
N GLY A 242 -21.24 4.52 -1.81
CA GLY A 242 -22.54 4.09 -2.38
C GLY A 242 -22.49 2.61 -2.77
N THR A 243 -21.45 2.19 -3.47
CA THR A 243 -21.23 0.79 -3.87
C THR A 243 -21.06 -0.13 -2.66
N ALA A 244 -20.29 0.29 -1.67
CA ALA A 244 -20.11 -0.47 -0.43
C ALA A 244 -21.43 -0.67 0.33
N LYS A 245 -22.26 0.36 0.44
CA LYS A 245 -23.60 0.24 1.07
C LYS A 245 -24.53 -0.69 0.32
N ALA A 246 -24.44 -0.74 -1.01
CA ALA A 246 -25.25 -1.62 -1.83
C ALA A 246 -24.97 -3.11 -1.59
N THR A 247 -23.85 -3.47 -0.97
CA THR A 247 -23.54 -4.86 -0.57
C THR A 247 -24.45 -5.36 0.57
N GLY A 248 -25.06 -4.46 1.33
CA GLY A 248 -25.83 -4.78 2.54
C GLY A 248 -24.96 -4.97 3.80
N ALA A 249 -23.64 -4.87 3.69
CA ALA A 249 -22.74 -4.93 4.83
C ALA A 249 -22.88 -3.68 5.71
N ARG A 250 -22.51 -3.81 6.99
CA ARG A 250 -22.22 -2.68 7.85
C ARG A 250 -20.94 -2.01 7.37
N VAL A 251 -21.02 -0.75 6.95
CA VAL A 251 -19.91 -0.04 6.32
C VAL A 251 -19.32 1.00 7.26
N ALA A 252 -17.99 1.03 7.34
CA ALA A 252 -17.26 2.15 7.89
C ALA A 252 -16.25 2.69 6.87
N VAL A 253 -15.96 3.99 6.98
CA VAL A 253 -14.85 4.63 6.25
C VAL A 253 -13.81 5.08 7.25
N ALA A 254 -12.59 4.62 7.06
CA ALA A 254 -11.48 5.02 7.91
C ALA A 254 -10.82 6.30 7.38
N THR A 255 -10.38 7.18 8.27
CA THR A 255 -9.57 8.34 7.90
C THR A 255 -8.14 7.90 7.63
N HIS A 256 -7.47 8.57 6.70
CA HIS A 256 -6.09 8.27 6.31
C HIS A 256 -5.11 8.82 7.35
N ALA A 257 -4.30 7.93 7.92
CA ALA A 257 -3.24 8.30 8.85
C ALA A 257 -1.88 8.42 8.14
N ASN A 258 -1.08 9.37 8.58
CA ASN A 258 0.29 9.55 8.07
C ASN A 258 1.23 10.02 9.17
N ALA A 259 2.53 9.97 8.91
CA ALA A 259 3.57 10.34 9.87
C ALA A 259 3.56 11.82 10.25
N PHE A 260 2.77 12.66 9.57
CA PHE A 260 2.77 14.12 9.71
C PHE A 260 1.50 14.70 10.33
N HIS A 261 0.51 13.89 10.54
CA HIS A 261 -0.72 14.34 11.18
C HIS A 261 -0.43 14.80 12.63
N LYS A 262 -1.02 15.89 13.09
CA LYS A 262 -0.84 16.48 14.43
C LYS A 262 0.59 16.92 14.79
N GLN A 263 1.34 17.31 13.83
CA GLN A 263 2.75 17.62 13.94
C GLN A 263 3.22 18.51 15.04
N ALA A 264 4.18 18.05 15.83
CA ALA A 264 5.11 18.92 16.52
C ALA A 264 6.45 19.04 15.76
N GLU A 265 6.94 17.96 15.16
CA GLU A 265 8.23 17.94 14.46
C GLU A 265 8.13 17.05 13.21
N VAL A 266 8.19 17.68 12.05
CA VAL A 266 8.23 16.97 10.76
C VAL A 266 9.61 16.37 10.56
N ASN A 267 9.69 15.07 10.32
CA ASN A 267 10.90 14.47 9.78
C ASN A 267 11.05 14.90 8.31
N ALA A 268 11.88 15.92 8.07
CA ALA A 268 12.09 16.50 6.73
C ALA A 268 12.47 15.43 5.68
N SER A 269 13.21 14.39 6.06
CA SER A 269 13.61 13.33 5.12
C SER A 269 12.44 12.48 4.66
N LEU A 270 11.42 12.26 5.50
CA LEU A 270 10.20 11.54 5.12
C LEU A 270 9.33 12.41 4.19
N LEU A 271 9.20 13.71 4.46
CA LEU A 271 8.50 14.63 3.56
C LEU A 271 9.15 14.70 2.18
N GLN A 272 10.46 14.82 2.11
CA GLN A 272 11.18 14.81 0.84
C GLN A 272 10.99 13.47 0.08
N ALA A 273 10.93 12.36 0.80
CA ALA A 273 10.62 11.08 0.18
C ALA A 273 9.20 11.07 -0.42
N TRP A 274 8.25 11.74 0.24
CA TRP A 274 6.87 11.88 -0.25
C TRP A 274 6.80 12.79 -1.48
N GLN A 275 7.44 13.95 -1.47
CA GLN A 275 7.54 14.88 -2.61
C GLN A 275 8.10 14.23 -3.88
N LYS A 276 8.98 13.24 -3.75
CA LYS A 276 9.50 12.49 -4.89
C LYS A 276 8.40 11.80 -5.72
N PHE A 277 7.31 11.37 -5.08
CA PHE A 277 6.16 10.75 -5.74
C PHE A 277 5.16 11.80 -6.22
N TYR A 278 5.10 12.96 -5.55
CA TYR A 278 4.17 14.06 -5.83
C TYR A 278 4.94 15.37 -6.05
N PRO A 279 5.69 15.48 -7.16
CA PRO A 279 6.66 16.57 -7.35
C PRO A 279 6.02 17.95 -7.50
N ARG A 280 4.71 18.03 -7.72
CA ARG A 280 3.96 19.30 -7.80
C ARG A 280 3.47 19.80 -6.44
N ALA A 281 3.57 18.99 -5.41
CA ALA A 281 3.10 19.30 -4.07
C ALA A 281 4.30 19.57 -3.14
N ASN A 282 4.34 20.75 -2.54
CA ASN A 282 5.26 21.02 -1.44
C ASN A 282 4.74 20.40 -0.14
N ASP A 283 5.50 20.51 0.93
CA ASP A 283 5.19 19.93 2.26
C ASP A 283 3.82 20.37 2.77
N THR A 284 3.54 21.67 2.66
CA THR A 284 2.27 22.25 3.09
C THR A 284 1.11 21.67 2.32
N VAL A 285 1.21 21.62 0.99
CA VAL A 285 0.16 21.05 0.13
C VAL A 285 -0.08 19.57 0.43
N LEU A 286 0.97 18.79 0.66
CA LEU A 286 0.84 17.36 1.00
C LEU A 286 0.05 17.17 2.30
N ILE A 287 0.40 17.92 3.35
CA ILE A 287 -0.22 17.82 4.68
C ILE A 287 -1.66 18.35 4.65
N GLU A 288 -1.87 19.52 4.06
CA GLU A 288 -3.20 20.15 4.00
C GLU A 288 -4.18 19.41 3.10
N PHE A 289 -3.70 18.82 2.00
CA PHE A 289 -4.53 17.99 1.12
C PHE A 289 -5.04 16.75 1.84
N ASP A 290 -4.17 16.05 2.57
CA ASP A 290 -4.55 14.89 3.35
C ASP A 290 -5.55 15.25 4.46
N ALA A 291 -5.32 16.36 5.18
CA ALA A 291 -6.23 16.85 6.19
C ALA A 291 -7.61 17.23 5.60
N ALA A 292 -7.63 17.91 4.45
CA ALA A 292 -8.87 18.26 3.76
C ALA A 292 -9.63 17.02 3.29
N ALA A 293 -8.92 16.03 2.74
CA ALA A 293 -9.51 14.77 2.33
C ALA A 293 -10.10 13.98 3.52
N ASN A 294 -9.43 13.97 4.68
CA ASN A 294 -9.98 13.38 5.91
C ASN A 294 -11.25 14.13 6.39
N GLY A 295 -11.30 15.44 6.18
CA GLY A 295 -12.52 16.24 6.40
C GLY A 295 -13.67 15.78 5.48
N LEU A 296 -13.37 15.48 4.20
CA LEU A 296 -14.33 14.91 3.26
C LEU A 296 -14.81 13.53 3.69
N VAL A 297 -13.90 12.65 4.14
CA VAL A 297 -14.26 11.32 4.67
C VAL A 297 -15.29 11.43 5.79
N ARG A 298 -15.04 12.25 6.82
CA ARG A 298 -15.97 12.44 7.96
C ARG A 298 -17.31 13.01 7.51
N ARG A 299 -17.31 14.01 6.62
CA ARG A 299 -18.53 14.62 6.09
C ARG A 299 -19.37 13.64 5.27
N LEU A 300 -18.73 12.90 4.37
CA LEU A 300 -19.43 11.93 3.52
C LEU A 300 -19.94 10.74 4.33
N ALA A 301 -19.19 10.26 5.31
CA ALA A 301 -19.68 9.22 6.20
C ALA A 301 -20.97 9.65 6.91
N GLN A 302 -21.04 10.89 7.40
CA GLN A 302 -22.27 11.44 7.99
C GLN A 302 -23.39 11.54 6.96
N GLU A 303 -23.13 12.04 5.74
CA GLU A 303 -24.10 12.20 4.68
C GLU A 303 -24.72 10.85 4.26
N TYR A 304 -23.88 9.82 4.15
CA TYR A 304 -24.32 8.47 3.75
C TYR A 304 -24.81 7.63 4.94
N ALA A 305 -24.79 8.15 6.16
CA ALA A 305 -25.10 7.43 7.38
C ALA A 305 -24.30 6.12 7.49
N VAL A 306 -22.98 6.20 7.25
CA VAL A 306 -22.00 5.15 7.53
C VAL A 306 -21.08 5.59 8.66
N GLU A 307 -20.41 4.66 9.28
CA GLU A 307 -19.56 4.94 10.44
C GLU A 307 -18.18 5.43 10.02
N VAL A 308 -17.50 6.13 10.94
CA VAL A 308 -16.12 6.55 10.78
C VAL A 308 -15.24 5.78 11.76
N VAL A 309 -14.15 5.18 11.27
CA VAL A 309 -13.02 4.77 12.09
C VAL A 309 -11.94 5.85 11.96
N ASP A 310 -11.80 6.70 12.99
CA ASP A 310 -10.95 7.89 12.89
C ASP A 310 -9.47 7.56 13.19
N ILE A 311 -8.85 6.81 12.28
CA ILE A 311 -7.45 6.36 12.39
C ILE A 311 -6.52 7.56 12.41
N ALA A 312 -6.75 8.59 11.60
CA ALA A 312 -5.96 9.80 11.56
C ALA A 312 -5.88 10.53 12.91
N GLU A 313 -6.93 10.48 13.71
CA GLU A 313 -6.94 11.08 15.06
C GLU A 313 -6.26 10.17 16.11
N ARG A 314 -6.30 8.86 15.93
CA ARG A 314 -5.91 7.90 16.95
C ARG A 314 -4.50 7.36 16.78
N VAL A 315 -4.04 7.18 15.55
CA VAL A 315 -2.77 6.48 15.23
C VAL A 315 -1.71 7.45 14.73
N ALA A 316 -2.08 8.66 14.38
CA ALA A 316 -1.22 9.55 13.64
C ALA A 316 -0.13 10.26 14.46
N GLY A 317 0.98 10.61 13.79
CA GLY A 317 2.00 11.54 14.25
C GLY A 317 3.16 10.92 15.04
N ASP A 318 3.15 9.63 15.37
CA ASP A 318 4.32 8.96 15.92
C ASP A 318 5.16 8.38 14.78
N PRO A 319 6.37 8.90 14.51
CA PRO A 319 7.22 8.37 13.43
C PRO A 319 7.62 6.92 13.61
N ASN A 320 7.50 6.34 14.81
CA ASN A 320 7.78 4.92 15.03
C ASN A 320 6.67 4.00 14.50
N ASP A 321 5.47 4.56 14.27
CA ASP A 321 4.33 3.81 13.73
C ASP A 321 4.34 3.74 12.21
N PHE A 322 5.27 4.46 11.55
CA PHE A 322 5.35 4.54 10.10
C PHE A 322 6.73 4.15 9.57
N ALA A 323 6.75 3.27 8.59
CA ALA A 323 7.96 2.84 7.89
C ALA A 323 8.45 3.90 6.87
N ASP A 324 7.52 4.70 6.36
CA ASP A 324 7.77 5.88 5.53
C ASP A 324 6.72 6.95 5.87
N PHE A 325 6.27 7.76 4.90
CA PHE A 325 5.31 8.84 5.13
C PHE A 325 3.88 8.36 5.45
N SER A 326 3.46 7.18 5.01
CA SER A 326 2.09 6.68 5.18
C SER A 326 1.97 5.18 5.48
N HIS A 327 2.99 4.38 5.15
CA HIS A 327 2.96 2.94 5.41
C HIS A 327 3.30 2.64 6.86
N PHE A 328 2.55 1.71 7.44
CA PHE A 328 2.71 1.37 8.84
C PHE A 328 3.92 0.47 9.11
N THR A 329 4.43 0.54 10.35
CA THR A 329 5.26 -0.50 10.98
C THR A 329 4.35 -1.50 11.68
N ASP A 330 4.93 -2.57 12.25
CA ASP A 330 4.19 -3.53 13.07
C ASP A 330 3.43 -2.84 14.22
N SER A 331 4.05 -1.81 14.83
CA SER A 331 3.43 -1.01 15.90
C SER A 331 2.26 -0.17 15.40
N GLY A 332 2.43 0.50 14.26
CA GLY A 332 1.36 1.28 13.65
C GLY A 332 0.17 0.40 13.24
N ALA A 333 0.46 -0.73 12.61
CA ALA A 333 -0.55 -1.72 12.24
C ALA A 333 -1.33 -2.25 13.45
N ALA A 334 -0.65 -2.49 14.58
CA ALA A 334 -1.30 -2.92 15.83
C ALA A 334 -2.27 -1.86 16.38
N LYS A 335 -1.90 -0.59 16.31
CA LYS A 335 -2.77 0.52 16.74
C LYS A 335 -4.01 0.64 15.84
N VAL A 336 -3.83 0.52 14.52
CA VAL A 336 -4.95 0.50 13.56
C VAL A 336 -5.86 -0.70 13.81
N ALA A 337 -5.30 -1.89 14.02
CA ALA A 337 -6.06 -3.10 14.34
C ALA A 337 -6.90 -2.94 15.61
N ALA A 338 -6.36 -2.28 16.65
CA ALA A 338 -7.09 -2.00 17.89
C ALA A 338 -8.29 -1.05 17.67
N GLU A 339 -8.16 -0.02 16.84
CA GLU A 339 -9.28 0.87 16.50
C GLU A 339 -10.37 0.13 15.68
N LEU A 340 -9.96 -0.73 14.74
CA LEU A 340 -10.87 -1.57 13.97
C LEU A 340 -11.59 -2.61 14.85
N GLU A 341 -10.88 -3.21 15.81
CA GLU A 341 -11.44 -4.14 16.77
C GLU A 341 -12.51 -3.47 17.63
N ALA A 342 -12.20 -2.28 18.16
CA ALA A 342 -13.17 -1.51 18.94
C ALA A 342 -14.45 -1.24 18.11
N TRP A 343 -14.30 -0.85 16.84
CA TRP A 343 -15.43 -0.66 15.94
C TRP A 343 -16.20 -1.96 15.67
N ALA A 344 -15.51 -3.05 15.36
CA ALA A 344 -16.14 -4.33 15.00
C ALA A 344 -16.94 -4.95 16.15
N THR A 345 -16.48 -4.72 17.40
CA THR A 345 -17.11 -5.32 18.61
C THR A 345 -18.24 -4.49 19.20
N LEU A 346 -18.25 -3.15 19.02
CA LEU A 346 -19.28 -2.25 19.54
C LEU A 346 -20.69 -2.49 19.00
N SER A 347 -20.88 -3.39 18.03
CA SER A 347 -22.14 -3.59 17.31
C SER A 347 -22.80 -4.93 17.53
N GLY A 348 -22.43 -5.63 18.57
CA GLY A 348 -23.10 -6.89 18.98
C GLY A 348 -24.32 -6.68 19.87
N GLY A 349 -24.83 -5.48 20.00
CA GLY A 349 -25.94 -5.16 20.88
C GLY A 349 -27.09 -4.47 20.15
N GLY A 350 -27.75 -5.21 19.26
CA GLY A 350 -28.98 -4.76 18.62
C GLY A 350 -29.81 -5.95 18.23
#